data_7c7b7e0091d44a7c0a184aa0cae2c351
#
_entry.id   7c7b7e0091d44a7c0a184aa0cae2c351
#
_cell.length_a   1.000
_cell.length_b   1.000
_cell.length_c   1.000
_cell.angle_alpha   90.00
_cell.angle_beta   90.00
_cell.angle_gamma   90.00
#
_symmetry.space_group_name_H-M   'P 1'
#
loop_
_entity.id
_entity.type
_entity.pdbx_description
1 polymer ?
#
loop_
_entity_poly.entity_id
_entity_poly.type
_entity_poly.pdbx_seq_one_letter_code
_entity_poly.pdbx_strand_id
1 'polypeptide(L)'
;MGRTRNFVMGLIIAAAAISGACASMGSRSISEVQTNPGKFADKTVTVEGIVTTSWGIPLVPFKVYRVSDGSGEMLVISDNSRLPGKNARVRVRGEVEEFGLFGGRSFGLHIREKSIKFL
;
A
#
# COMPACT_ATOMS: atom_id res chain seq x y z
N MET A 1 41.39 18.56 -19.10
CA MET A 1 40.84 19.12 -17.84
C MET A 1 39.36 19.26 -17.85
N GLY A 2 38.75 19.92 -18.83
CA GLY A 2 37.31 20.04 -18.94
C GLY A 2 36.57 18.71 -19.06
N ARG A 3 37.17 17.72 -19.69
CA ARG A 3 36.60 16.39 -19.85
C ARG A 3 36.41 15.68 -18.51
N THR A 4 37.33 15.80 -17.58
CA THR A 4 37.21 15.15 -16.28
C THR A 4 36.07 15.73 -15.44
N ARG A 5 35.87 17.03 -15.49
CA ARG A 5 34.78 17.68 -14.77
C ARG A 5 33.43 17.26 -15.30
N ASN A 6 33.25 17.20 -16.59
CA ASN A 6 31.98 16.76 -17.23
C ASN A 6 31.69 15.33 -16.87
N PHE A 7 32.68 14.48 -16.79
CA PHE A 7 32.54 13.09 -16.41
C PHE A 7 32.01 12.93 -14.99
N VAL A 8 32.55 13.69 -14.04
CA VAL A 8 32.10 13.66 -12.65
C VAL A 8 30.64 14.13 -12.51
N MET A 9 30.27 15.16 -13.24
CA MET A 9 28.90 15.67 -13.22
C MET A 9 27.90 14.62 -13.71
N GLY A 10 28.25 13.86 -14.72
CA GLY A 10 27.42 12.79 -15.23
C GLY A 10 27.15 11.71 -14.19
N LEU A 11 28.16 11.34 -13.41
CA LEU A 11 28.01 10.36 -12.33
C LEU A 11 27.08 10.84 -11.21
N ILE A 12 27.17 12.09 -10.83
CA ILE A 12 26.31 12.67 -9.79
C ILE A 12 24.85 12.64 -10.22
N ILE A 13 24.55 12.98 -11.46
CA ILE A 13 23.19 12.95 -11.99
C ILE A 13 22.62 11.54 -12.00
N ALA A 14 23.41 10.54 -12.37
CA ALA A 14 22.98 9.15 -12.39
C ALA A 14 22.65 8.67 -10.98
N ALA A 15 23.45 9.01 -9.98
CA ALA A 15 23.20 8.64 -8.58
C ALA A 15 21.89 9.25 -8.07
N ALA A 16 21.61 10.50 -8.38
CA ALA A 16 20.37 11.17 -7.99
C ALA A 16 19.15 10.49 -8.61
N ALA A 17 19.22 10.10 -9.87
CA ALA A 17 18.14 9.39 -10.54
C ALA A 17 17.83 8.04 -9.88
N ILE A 18 18.85 7.28 -9.51
CA ILE A 18 18.71 6.00 -8.81
C ILE A 18 18.04 6.20 -7.46
N SER A 19 18.46 7.19 -6.69
CA SER A 19 17.85 7.49 -5.39
C SER A 19 16.37 7.86 -5.51
N GLY A 20 16.00 8.66 -6.51
CA GLY A 20 14.63 9.01 -6.77
C GLY A 20 13.76 7.79 -7.14
N ALA A 21 14.29 6.89 -7.95
CA ALA A 21 13.58 5.65 -8.32
C ALA A 21 13.33 4.77 -7.10
N CYS A 22 14.32 4.59 -6.22
CA CYS A 22 14.17 3.81 -5.00
C CYS A 22 13.11 4.42 -4.07
N ALA A 23 13.09 5.73 -3.91
CA ALA A 23 12.10 6.40 -3.08
C ALA A 23 10.68 6.22 -3.60
N SER A 24 10.48 6.22 -4.91
CA SER A 24 9.16 6.06 -5.52
C SER A 24 8.63 4.62 -5.48
N MET A 25 9.50 3.64 -5.24
CA MET A 25 9.10 2.23 -5.15
C MET A 25 8.50 1.86 -3.79
N GLY A 26 8.54 2.76 -2.78
CA GLY A 26 8.08 2.49 -1.43
C GLY A 26 6.58 2.33 -1.28
N SER A 27 5.79 2.96 -2.13
CA SER A 27 4.34 2.84 -2.08
C SER A 27 3.72 2.90 -3.47
N ARG A 28 2.54 2.28 -3.59
CA ARG A 28 1.75 2.24 -4.83
C ARG A 28 0.50 3.08 -4.66
N SER A 29 0.00 3.63 -5.77
CA SER A 29 -1.30 4.26 -5.73
C SER A 29 -2.39 3.18 -5.71
N ILE A 30 -3.45 3.46 -4.99
CA ILE A 30 -4.57 2.53 -4.88
C ILE A 30 -5.23 2.31 -6.23
N SER A 31 -5.38 3.37 -7.04
CA SER A 31 -5.96 3.24 -8.36
C SER A 31 -5.13 2.37 -9.29
N GLU A 32 -3.81 2.37 -9.15
CA GLU A 32 -2.93 1.51 -9.94
C GLU A 32 -3.20 0.03 -9.65
N VAL A 33 -3.36 -0.32 -8.38
CA VAL A 33 -3.70 -1.68 -7.96
C VAL A 33 -5.10 -2.07 -8.46
N GLN A 34 -6.05 -1.17 -8.36
CA GLN A 34 -7.44 -1.43 -8.76
C GLN A 34 -7.62 -1.57 -10.26
N THR A 35 -6.82 -0.85 -11.05
CA THR A 35 -6.89 -0.95 -12.52
C THR A 35 -6.14 -2.16 -13.07
N ASN A 36 -5.19 -2.69 -12.30
CA ASN A 36 -4.37 -3.82 -12.73
C ASN A 36 -4.35 -4.93 -11.68
N PRO A 37 -5.53 -5.45 -11.26
CA PRO A 37 -5.58 -6.40 -10.16
C PRO A 37 -4.78 -7.69 -10.46
N GLY A 38 -4.80 -8.16 -11.67
CA GLY A 38 -4.04 -9.36 -12.05
C GLY A 38 -2.53 -9.18 -11.96
N LYS A 39 -2.04 -7.96 -12.18
CA LYS A 39 -0.61 -7.64 -12.06
C LYS A 39 -0.14 -7.70 -10.61
N PHE A 40 -0.99 -7.30 -9.68
CA PHE A 40 -0.64 -7.21 -8.27
C PHE A 40 -1.14 -8.39 -7.43
N ALA A 41 -1.99 -9.26 -7.99
CA ALA A 41 -2.52 -10.41 -7.26
C ALA A 41 -1.41 -11.26 -6.66
N ASP A 42 -1.57 -11.63 -5.40
CA ASP A 42 -0.63 -12.42 -4.61
C ASP A 42 0.72 -11.72 -4.37
N LYS A 43 0.83 -10.45 -4.69
CA LYS A 43 2.04 -9.65 -4.44
C LYS A 43 1.85 -8.75 -3.25
N THR A 44 2.94 -8.48 -2.55
CA THR A 44 2.97 -7.54 -1.45
C THR A 44 3.14 -6.12 -1.98
N VAL A 45 2.25 -5.23 -1.55
CA VAL A 45 2.29 -3.81 -1.90
C VAL A 45 2.26 -2.96 -0.64
N THR A 46 2.66 -1.71 -0.77
CA THR A 46 2.55 -0.71 0.27
C THR A 46 1.67 0.42 -0.24
N VAL A 47 0.65 0.78 0.52
CA VAL A 47 -0.23 1.91 0.20
C VAL A 47 -0.29 2.86 1.39
N GLU A 48 -0.44 4.15 1.11
CA GLU A 48 -0.57 5.18 2.14
C GLU A 48 -1.86 5.94 1.92
N GLY A 49 -2.51 6.30 3.00
CA GLY A 49 -3.73 7.10 2.89
C GLY A 49 -4.40 7.31 4.22
N ILE A 50 -5.66 7.72 4.14
CA ILE A 50 -6.50 8.03 5.28
C ILE A 50 -7.57 6.96 5.40
N VAL A 51 -7.79 6.48 6.62
CA VAL A 51 -8.86 5.53 6.91
C VAL A 51 -10.20 6.25 6.80
N THR A 52 -11.04 5.78 5.88
CA THR A 52 -12.36 6.38 5.65
C THR A 52 -13.47 5.65 6.39
N THR A 53 -13.31 4.34 6.60
CA THR A 53 -14.28 3.51 7.30
C THR A 53 -13.53 2.42 8.04
N SER A 54 -14.02 2.04 9.22
CA SER A 54 -13.35 1.06 10.07
C SER A 54 -14.40 0.33 10.88
N TRP A 55 -14.38 -1.03 10.83
CA TRP A 55 -15.29 -1.83 11.63
C TRP A 55 -14.71 -3.21 11.94
N GLY A 56 -15.06 -3.73 13.11
CA GLY A 56 -14.76 -5.10 13.48
C GLY A 56 -15.89 -6.02 13.04
N ILE A 57 -15.55 -7.25 12.70
CA ILE A 57 -16.54 -8.28 12.40
C ILE A 57 -16.81 -9.04 13.71
N PRO A 58 -18.05 -9.05 14.22
CA PRO A 58 -18.36 -9.74 15.48
C PRO A 58 -18.04 -11.23 15.42
N LEU A 59 -17.53 -11.76 16.53
CA LEU A 59 -17.26 -13.20 16.73
C LEU A 59 -16.16 -13.79 15.84
N VAL A 60 -15.43 -12.95 15.10
CA VAL A 60 -14.28 -13.40 14.29
C VAL A 60 -13.08 -12.51 14.58
N PRO A 61 -11.84 -13.03 14.44
CA PRO A 61 -10.64 -12.25 14.73
C PRO A 61 -10.24 -11.27 13.65
N PHE A 62 -11.10 -11.03 12.68
CA PHE A 62 -10.82 -10.15 11.55
C PHE A 62 -11.36 -8.76 11.78
N LYS A 63 -10.60 -7.78 11.30
CA LYS A 63 -10.99 -6.39 11.26
C LYS A 63 -10.90 -5.89 9.83
N VAL A 64 -11.80 -5.00 9.47
CA VAL A 64 -11.90 -4.48 8.11
C VAL A 64 -11.89 -2.96 8.18
N TYR A 65 -11.11 -2.35 7.31
CA TYR A 65 -11.11 -0.90 7.16
C TYR A 65 -10.83 -0.53 5.70
N ARG A 66 -11.17 0.70 5.34
CA ARG A 66 -10.92 1.23 4.01
C ARG A 66 -9.93 2.37 4.09
N VAL A 67 -9.01 2.40 3.13
CA VAL A 67 -7.98 3.43 3.02
C VAL A 67 -8.14 4.13 1.69
N SER A 68 -8.12 5.46 1.71
CA SER A 68 -8.16 6.31 0.53
C SER A 68 -6.88 7.11 0.41
N ASP A 69 -6.28 7.12 -0.77
CA ASP A 69 -5.09 7.94 -1.06
C ASP A 69 -5.41 9.11 -2.01
N GLY A 70 -6.68 9.36 -2.27
CA GLY A 70 -7.13 10.35 -3.23
C GLY A 70 -7.26 9.84 -4.65
N SER A 71 -6.59 8.74 -5.00
CA SER A 71 -6.71 8.11 -6.32
C SER A 71 -7.78 7.03 -6.35
N GLY A 72 -8.06 6.44 -5.20
CA GLY A 72 -9.04 5.38 -5.04
C GLY A 72 -9.15 4.98 -3.59
N GLU A 73 -10.01 4.01 -3.32
CA GLU A 73 -10.25 3.49 -1.98
C GLU A 73 -10.11 1.98 -1.99
N MET A 74 -9.35 1.45 -1.03
CA MET A 74 -9.02 0.03 -0.96
C MET A 74 -9.50 -0.57 0.35
N LEU A 75 -10.12 -1.72 0.26
CA LEU A 75 -10.49 -2.53 1.43
C LEU A 75 -9.24 -3.22 1.96
N VAL A 76 -9.05 -3.16 3.28
CA VAL A 76 -7.96 -3.85 3.97
C VAL A 76 -8.56 -4.78 5.02
N ILE A 77 -8.09 -6.01 5.04
CA ILE A 77 -8.49 -7.01 6.01
C ILE A 77 -7.29 -7.35 6.88
N SER A 78 -7.49 -7.28 8.19
CA SER A 78 -6.43 -7.45 9.17
C SER A 78 -6.85 -8.43 10.25
N ASP A 79 -5.92 -9.27 10.68
CA ASP A 79 -6.06 -10.08 11.89
C ASP A 79 -5.36 -9.45 13.10
N ASN A 80 -4.83 -8.24 12.93
CA ASN A 80 -4.18 -7.49 13.99
C ASN A 80 -5.21 -7.09 15.05
N SER A 81 -4.79 -7.10 16.32
CA SER A 81 -5.65 -6.68 17.42
C SER A 81 -6.00 -5.19 17.40
N ARG A 82 -5.21 -4.38 16.68
CA ARG A 82 -5.39 -2.94 16.63
C ARG A 82 -6.07 -2.51 15.34
N LEU A 83 -7.28 -1.98 15.48
CA LEU A 83 -8.04 -1.43 14.36
C LEU A 83 -7.77 0.07 14.24
N PRO A 84 -7.33 0.59 13.09
CA PRO A 84 -7.16 2.02 12.92
C PRO A 84 -8.51 2.73 12.95
N GLY A 85 -8.55 3.90 13.56
CA GLY A 85 -9.76 4.72 13.61
C GLY A 85 -9.97 5.49 12.32
N LYS A 86 -11.21 5.91 12.10
CA LYS A 86 -11.57 6.79 11.00
C LYS A 86 -10.73 8.07 11.05
N ASN A 87 -10.27 8.53 9.90
CA ASN A 87 -9.40 9.69 9.71
C ASN A 87 -7.94 9.46 10.10
N ALA A 88 -7.57 8.27 10.56
CA ALA A 88 -6.17 7.96 10.82
C ALA A 88 -5.38 7.93 9.52
N ARG A 89 -4.18 8.48 9.57
CA ARG A 89 -3.24 8.44 8.45
C ARG A 89 -2.33 7.24 8.62
N VAL A 90 -2.30 6.37 7.62
CA VAL A 90 -1.62 5.08 7.74
C VAL A 90 -0.82 4.74 6.50
N ARG A 91 0.19 3.92 6.72
CA ARG A 91 0.91 3.19 5.67
C ARG A 91 0.65 1.71 5.91
N VAL A 92 0.03 1.05 4.94
CA VAL A 92 -0.32 -0.37 5.03
C VAL A 92 0.53 -1.16 4.07
N ARG A 93 1.15 -2.21 4.58
CA ARG A 93 1.87 -3.17 3.76
C ARG A 93 1.13 -4.50 3.84
N GLY A 94 0.81 -5.08 2.70
CA GLY A 94 0.08 -6.32 2.67
C GLY A 94 0.02 -6.95 1.28
N GLU A 95 -0.60 -8.10 1.23
CA GLU A 95 -0.74 -8.90 0.02
C GLU A 95 -2.05 -8.57 -0.67
N VAL A 96 -1.99 -8.35 -1.98
CA VAL A 96 -3.19 -8.10 -2.78
C VAL A 96 -3.87 -9.43 -3.08
N GLU A 97 -5.14 -9.53 -2.74
CA GLU A 97 -5.97 -10.70 -3.03
C GLU A 97 -7.20 -10.26 -3.80
N GLU A 98 -7.51 -10.96 -4.88
CA GLU A 98 -8.69 -10.63 -5.71
C GLU A 98 -9.98 -11.16 -5.10
N PHE A 99 -9.88 -12.17 -4.24
CA PHE A 99 -11.02 -12.80 -3.60
C PHE A 99 -10.60 -13.41 -2.26
N GLY A 100 -11.49 -13.38 -1.28
CA GLY A 100 -11.25 -14.00 0.01
C GLY A 100 -12.54 -14.34 0.73
N LEU A 101 -12.47 -15.37 1.59
CA LEU A 101 -13.55 -15.74 2.50
C LEU A 101 -13.08 -15.54 3.92
N PHE A 102 -13.77 -14.68 4.68
CA PHE A 102 -13.42 -14.36 6.05
C PHE A 102 -14.70 -14.31 6.89
N GLY A 103 -14.75 -15.11 7.95
CA GLY A 103 -15.89 -15.13 8.84
C GLY A 103 -17.20 -15.48 8.15
N GLY A 104 -17.19 -16.33 7.14
CA GLY A 104 -18.35 -16.71 6.36
C GLY A 104 -18.80 -15.68 5.33
N ARG A 105 -18.02 -14.60 5.16
CA ARG A 105 -18.30 -13.55 4.17
C ARG A 105 -17.33 -13.60 3.03
N SER A 106 -17.81 -13.26 1.83
CA SER A 106 -17.01 -13.17 0.62
C SER A 106 -16.59 -11.71 0.40
N PHE A 107 -15.31 -11.51 0.14
CA PHE A 107 -14.73 -10.20 -0.18
C PHE A 107 -14.07 -10.25 -1.55
N GLY A 108 -14.24 -9.18 -2.32
CA GLY A 108 -13.55 -9.01 -3.60
C GLY A 108 -12.13 -8.53 -3.41
N LEU A 109 -11.65 -7.68 -4.30
CA LEU A 109 -10.29 -7.15 -4.27
C LEU A 109 -10.02 -6.43 -2.94
N HIS A 110 -8.97 -6.85 -2.26
CA HIS A 110 -8.58 -6.29 -0.97
C HIS A 110 -7.09 -6.47 -0.73
N ILE A 111 -6.58 -5.80 0.29
CA ILE A 111 -5.24 -6.02 0.80
C ILE A 111 -5.36 -6.78 2.11
N ARG A 112 -4.63 -7.87 2.22
CA ARG A 112 -4.48 -8.59 3.48
C ARG A 112 -3.29 -8.02 4.22
N GLU A 113 -3.55 -7.31 5.30
CA GLU A 113 -2.54 -6.57 6.04
C GLU A 113 -1.46 -7.49 6.61
N LYS A 114 -0.21 -7.15 6.37
CA LYS A 114 0.96 -7.74 7.03
C LYS A 114 1.50 -6.82 8.11
N SER A 115 1.51 -5.53 7.85
CA SER A 115 1.93 -4.53 8.82
C SER A 115 1.25 -3.20 8.54
N ILE A 116 1.11 -2.40 9.60
CA ILE A 116 0.55 -1.05 9.51
C ILE A 116 1.43 -0.10 10.31
N LYS A 117 1.63 1.08 9.75
CA LYS A 117 2.33 2.17 10.44
C LYS A 117 1.41 3.38 10.48
N PHE A 118 1.21 3.93 11.66
CA PHE A 118 0.48 5.17 11.85
C PHE A 118 1.41 6.35 11.59
N LEU A 119 0.98 7.26 10.74
CA LEU A 119 1.79 8.40 10.30
C LEU A 119 1.46 9.67 11.06
#